data_475560ca5fe7aca1cb548113dc27ff70
#
_entry.id   475560ca5fe7aca1cb548113dc27ff70
#
_cell.length_a   1.000
_cell.length_b   1.000
_cell.length_c   1.000
_cell.angle_alpha   90.00
_cell.angle_beta   90.00
_cell.angle_gamma   90.00
#
_symmetry.space_group_name_H-M   'P 1'
#
loop_
_entity.id
_entity.type
_entity.pdbx_description
1 polymer ?
#
loop_
_entity_poly.entity_id
_entity_poly.type
_entity_poly.pdbx_seq_one_letter_code
_entity_poly.pdbx_strand_id
1 'polypeptide(L)'
;IVRDDETLEPFRPHILSVVDVFSGMGVATLVSKSNSLSLTRLLWKAIDKFGKPDMIKGDNGKDYLSKDFQSLLDGLNITYDAAIAYAGEQKALVERRFGTLQHAGISKMHGHIGNNLAKREMIEQKTPKKDRRAKDEYGFAKKTNQKLLHTFSEACELLEAEVIKWNMSKVRRKKGVKTPLELWNS
;
A
#
# COMPACT_ATOMS: atom_id res chain seq x y z
N ILE A 1 -5.57 9.18 -6.13
CA ILE A 1 -7.02 9.25 -6.30
C ILE A 1 -7.41 8.34 -7.44
N VAL A 2 -8.52 7.64 -7.29
CA VAL A 2 -9.14 6.77 -8.29
C VAL A 2 -10.62 7.14 -8.40
N ARG A 3 -11.29 6.64 -9.44
CA ARG A 3 -12.75 6.74 -9.57
C ARG A 3 -13.39 5.46 -9.05
N ASP A 4 -14.53 5.59 -8.43
CA ASP A 4 -15.40 4.46 -8.13
C ASP A 4 -15.85 3.77 -9.42
N ASP A 5 -15.99 2.44 -9.42
CA ASP A 5 -16.28 1.68 -10.63
C ASP A 5 -17.71 1.90 -11.14
N GLU A 6 -18.66 2.19 -10.26
CA GLU A 6 -20.08 2.37 -10.59
C GLU A 6 -20.46 3.85 -10.75
N THR A 7 -20.13 4.65 -9.72
CA THR A 7 -20.52 6.07 -9.67
C THR A 7 -19.58 6.97 -10.46
N LEU A 8 -18.36 6.50 -10.77
CA LEU A 8 -17.25 7.25 -11.36
C LEU A 8 -16.80 8.46 -10.54
N GLU A 9 -17.28 8.59 -9.31
CA GLU A 9 -16.88 9.64 -8.39
C GLU A 9 -15.44 9.42 -7.91
N PRO A 10 -14.63 10.48 -7.83
CA PRO A 10 -13.25 10.36 -7.38
C PRO A 10 -13.19 10.17 -5.86
N PHE A 11 -12.35 9.24 -5.42
CA PHE A 11 -12.06 9.04 -4.00
C PHE A 11 -10.60 8.67 -3.77
N ARG A 12 -10.16 8.69 -2.52
CA ARG A 12 -8.80 8.36 -2.10
C ARG A 12 -8.75 6.99 -1.45
N PRO A 13 -8.31 5.95 -2.15
CA PRO A 13 -8.15 4.63 -1.56
C PRO A 13 -6.92 4.55 -0.65
N HIS A 14 -6.92 3.53 0.21
CA HIS A 14 -5.77 3.15 1.03
C HIS A 14 -5.06 1.95 0.41
N ILE A 15 -3.74 1.88 0.57
CA ILE A 15 -2.96 0.70 0.21
C ILE A 15 -2.57 0.01 1.49
N LEU A 16 -2.97 -1.25 1.62
CA LEU A 16 -2.53 -2.14 2.69
C LEU A 16 -1.50 -3.12 2.13
N SER A 17 -0.47 -3.44 2.89
CA SER A 17 0.58 -4.37 2.44
C SER A 17 1.12 -5.22 3.59
N VAL A 18 1.52 -6.45 3.24
CA VAL A 18 2.28 -7.36 4.11
C VAL A 18 3.59 -7.72 3.41
N VAL A 19 4.66 -7.81 4.17
CA VAL A 19 5.99 -8.13 3.67
C VAL A 19 6.59 -9.24 4.53
N ASP A 20 7.05 -10.30 3.88
CA ASP A 20 7.85 -11.32 4.55
C ASP A 20 9.22 -10.76 4.92
N VAL A 21 9.58 -10.89 6.19
CA VAL A 21 10.79 -10.27 6.74
C VAL A 21 12.06 -10.89 6.18
N PHE A 22 12.06 -12.21 5.94
CA PHE A 22 13.22 -12.93 5.44
C PHE A 22 13.50 -12.63 3.97
N SER A 23 12.56 -12.89 3.11
CA SER A 23 12.73 -12.72 1.65
C SER A 23 12.56 -11.27 1.20
N GLY A 24 11.73 -10.52 1.90
CA GLY A 24 11.24 -9.20 1.49
C GLY A 24 10.18 -9.30 0.38
N MET A 25 9.63 -10.49 0.13
CA MET A 25 8.46 -10.66 -0.71
C MET A 25 7.26 -9.98 -0.08
N GLY A 26 6.38 -9.45 -0.90
CA GLY A 26 5.21 -8.74 -0.41
C GLY A 26 3.94 -9.04 -1.19
N VAL A 27 2.83 -8.80 -0.52
CA VAL A 27 1.50 -8.66 -1.11
C VAL A 27 0.94 -7.30 -0.74
N ALA A 28 0.13 -6.74 -1.61
CA ALA A 28 -0.59 -5.50 -1.32
C ALA A 28 -2.01 -5.57 -1.88
N THR A 29 -2.86 -4.73 -1.34
CA THR A 29 -4.24 -4.56 -1.81
C THR A 29 -4.65 -3.10 -1.70
N LEU A 30 -5.47 -2.66 -2.63
CA LEU A 30 -6.14 -1.37 -2.59
C LEU A 30 -7.49 -1.56 -1.89
N VAL A 31 -7.83 -0.64 -1.00
CA VAL A 31 -9.11 -0.68 -0.28
C VAL A 31 -9.71 0.72 -0.22
N SER A 32 -11.04 0.81 -0.28
CA SER A 32 -11.73 2.10 -0.15
C SER A 32 -11.61 2.66 1.26
N LYS A 33 -11.63 1.79 2.27
CA LYS A 33 -11.45 2.14 3.69
C LYS A 33 -10.55 1.13 4.37
N SER A 34 -9.63 1.61 5.22
CA SER A 34 -8.90 0.77 6.16
C SER A 34 -9.85 0.44 7.32
N ASN A 35 -10.05 -0.84 7.58
CA ASN A 35 -10.82 -1.37 8.70
C ASN A 35 -10.43 -2.83 8.96
N SER A 36 -10.97 -3.44 10.02
CA SER A 36 -10.68 -4.84 10.39
C SER A 36 -10.97 -5.84 9.26
N LEU A 37 -12.06 -5.64 8.51
CA LEU A 37 -12.41 -6.50 7.37
C LEU A 37 -11.36 -6.41 6.25
N SER A 38 -10.87 -5.21 5.95
CA SER A 38 -9.82 -5.00 4.95
C SER A 38 -8.50 -5.67 5.37
N LEU A 39 -8.16 -5.60 6.66
CA LEU A 39 -7.00 -6.29 7.23
C LEU A 39 -7.16 -7.81 7.17
N THR A 40 -8.35 -8.32 7.48
CA THR A 40 -8.68 -9.74 7.36
C THR A 40 -8.48 -10.24 5.92
N ARG A 41 -8.99 -9.52 4.94
CA ARG A 41 -8.80 -9.86 3.51
C ARG A 41 -7.33 -9.85 3.09
N LEU A 42 -6.57 -8.86 3.55
CA LEU A 42 -5.13 -8.80 3.30
C LEU A 42 -4.40 -9.97 3.97
N LEU A 43 -4.77 -10.33 5.21
CA LEU A 43 -4.20 -11.47 5.92
C LEU A 43 -4.44 -12.78 5.13
N TRP A 44 -5.65 -13.03 4.67
CA TRP A 44 -5.95 -14.20 3.85
C TRP A 44 -5.15 -14.21 2.54
N LYS A 45 -5.02 -13.07 1.85
CA LYS A 45 -4.16 -12.94 0.66
C LYS A 45 -2.69 -13.25 0.99
N ALA A 46 -2.21 -12.85 2.18
CA ALA A 46 -0.87 -13.15 2.64
C ALA A 46 -0.69 -14.64 2.98
N ILE A 47 -1.65 -15.25 3.66
CA ILE A 47 -1.64 -16.68 4.01
C ILE A 47 -1.66 -17.55 2.75
N ASP A 48 -2.49 -17.20 1.76
CA ASP A 48 -2.54 -17.89 0.48
C ASP A 48 -1.18 -17.85 -0.24
N LYS A 49 -0.49 -16.72 -0.16
CA LYS A 49 0.80 -16.52 -0.85
C LYS A 49 1.99 -17.09 -0.09
N PHE A 50 2.02 -16.97 1.22
CA PHE A 50 3.19 -17.24 2.07
C PHE A 50 3.00 -18.41 3.04
N GLY A 51 1.78 -18.95 3.13
CA GLY A 51 1.40 -19.82 4.24
C GLY A 51 1.09 -19.03 5.51
N LYS A 52 0.62 -19.75 6.52
CA LYS A 52 0.27 -19.16 7.82
C LYS A 52 1.55 -18.71 8.55
N PRO A 53 1.66 -17.43 8.95
CA PRO A 53 2.79 -16.97 9.75
C PRO A 53 2.60 -17.35 11.23
N ASP A 54 3.70 -17.47 11.97
CA ASP A 54 3.67 -17.59 13.42
C ASP A 54 3.43 -16.24 14.10
N MET A 55 3.93 -15.16 13.47
CA MET A 55 3.86 -13.82 14.01
C MET A 55 3.63 -12.78 12.92
N ILE A 56 2.83 -11.79 13.25
CA ILE A 56 2.65 -10.57 12.43
C ILE A 56 3.09 -9.37 13.25
N LYS A 57 3.93 -8.54 12.66
CA LYS A 57 4.31 -7.25 13.22
C LYS A 57 3.56 -6.11 12.51
N GLY A 58 2.86 -5.30 13.26
CA GLY A 58 2.07 -4.18 12.75
C GLY A 58 2.18 -2.93 13.60
N ASP A 59 1.40 -1.91 13.28
CA ASP A 59 1.31 -0.71 14.11
C ASP A 59 0.19 -0.81 15.16
N ASN A 60 0.10 0.21 16.03
CA ASN A 60 -0.93 0.30 17.08
C ASN A 60 -2.23 0.94 16.57
N GLY A 61 -2.51 0.90 15.27
CA GLY A 61 -3.74 1.43 14.71
C GLY A 61 -4.97 0.70 15.26
N LYS A 62 -6.07 1.45 15.43
CA LYS A 62 -7.33 0.92 16.00
C LYS A 62 -7.87 -0.31 15.25
N ASP A 63 -7.64 -0.37 13.94
CA ASP A 63 -8.10 -1.45 13.09
C ASP A 63 -7.36 -2.76 13.41
N TYR A 64 -6.04 -2.67 13.66
CA TYR A 64 -5.21 -3.81 14.05
C TYR A 64 -5.52 -4.32 15.46
N LEU A 65 -5.90 -3.42 16.37
CA LEU A 65 -6.25 -3.73 17.76
C LEU A 65 -7.76 -4.00 17.94
N SER A 66 -8.52 -4.06 16.86
CA SER A 66 -9.95 -4.37 16.93
C SER A 66 -10.17 -5.80 17.43
N LYS A 67 -11.23 -5.99 18.23
CA LYS A 67 -11.58 -7.31 18.78
C LYS A 67 -11.71 -8.37 17.70
N ASP A 68 -12.34 -8.02 16.57
CA ASP A 68 -12.58 -8.96 15.46
C ASP A 68 -11.27 -9.44 14.86
N PHE A 69 -10.34 -8.52 14.60
CA PHE A 69 -9.05 -8.87 14.00
C PHE A 69 -8.17 -9.65 14.98
N GLN A 70 -8.13 -9.26 16.26
CA GLN A 70 -7.39 -9.99 17.29
C GLN A 70 -7.96 -11.40 17.52
N SER A 71 -9.28 -11.55 17.60
CA SER A 71 -9.92 -12.88 17.74
C SER A 71 -9.63 -13.79 16.54
N LEU A 72 -9.54 -13.23 15.33
CA LEU A 72 -9.13 -13.98 14.15
C LEU A 72 -7.68 -14.48 14.28
N LEU A 73 -6.76 -13.61 14.70
CA LEU A 73 -5.35 -13.98 14.89
C LEU A 73 -5.20 -15.07 15.97
N ASP A 74 -5.90 -14.91 17.09
CA ASP A 74 -5.92 -15.90 18.18
C ASP A 74 -6.46 -17.25 17.67
N GLY A 75 -7.57 -17.25 16.92
CA GLY A 75 -8.15 -18.46 16.34
C GLY A 75 -7.23 -19.15 15.33
N LEU A 76 -6.34 -18.40 14.68
CA LEU A 76 -5.33 -18.94 13.79
C LEU A 76 -4.00 -19.25 14.49
N ASN A 77 -3.87 -19.04 15.79
CA ASN A 77 -2.63 -19.12 16.56
C ASN A 77 -1.51 -18.26 15.91
N ILE A 78 -1.82 -17.01 15.58
CA ILE A 78 -0.88 -16.02 15.04
C ILE A 78 -0.63 -14.97 16.11
N THR A 79 0.62 -14.80 16.52
CA THR A 79 1.00 -13.77 17.50
C THR A 79 1.01 -12.39 16.82
N TYR A 80 0.38 -11.41 17.45
CA TYR A 80 0.46 -10.01 17.01
C TYR A 80 1.48 -9.26 17.84
N ASP A 81 2.58 -8.81 17.21
CA ASP A 81 3.59 -7.95 17.82
C ASP A 81 3.35 -6.50 17.37
N ALA A 82 2.75 -5.73 18.26
CA ALA A 82 2.51 -4.31 18.02
C ALA A 82 3.81 -3.53 18.11
N ALA A 83 4.22 -2.89 17.03
CA ALA A 83 5.43 -2.09 17.00
C ALA A 83 5.38 -0.96 18.04
N ILE A 84 6.44 -0.81 18.82
CA ILE A 84 6.57 0.26 19.80
C ILE A 84 6.49 1.61 19.10
N ALA A 85 5.71 2.53 19.65
CA ALA A 85 5.63 3.89 19.12
C ALA A 85 7.04 4.49 19.04
N TYR A 86 7.34 5.16 17.92
CA TYR A 86 8.64 5.80 17.63
C TYR A 86 9.84 4.84 17.41
N ALA A 87 9.68 3.54 17.43
CA ALA A 87 10.74 2.58 17.08
C ALA A 87 10.82 2.39 15.54
N GLY A 88 11.41 3.35 14.83
CA GLY A 88 11.50 3.38 13.36
C GLY A 88 12.18 2.15 12.76
N GLU A 89 13.15 1.57 13.46
CA GLU A 89 13.89 0.37 13.00
C GLU A 89 12.95 -0.84 12.79
N GLN A 90 11.92 -0.97 13.61
CA GLN A 90 10.97 -2.09 13.53
C GLN A 90 10.09 -2.05 12.27
N LYS A 91 9.86 -0.85 11.72
CA LYS A 91 9.05 -0.63 10.51
C LYS A 91 9.89 -0.40 9.26
N ALA A 92 11.20 -0.20 9.42
CA ALA A 92 12.10 0.23 8.34
C ALA A 92 12.04 -0.68 7.10
N LEU A 93 11.82 -1.98 7.26
CA LEU A 93 11.70 -2.91 6.12
C LEU A 93 10.45 -2.61 5.31
N VAL A 94 9.29 -2.54 5.98
CA VAL A 94 7.99 -2.29 5.33
C VAL A 94 7.99 -0.90 4.70
N GLU A 95 8.47 0.13 5.42
CA GLU A 95 8.56 1.50 4.92
C GLU A 95 9.44 1.62 3.68
N ARG A 96 10.62 0.98 3.71
CA ARG A 96 11.53 0.97 2.56
C ARG A 96 10.90 0.28 1.36
N ARG A 97 10.22 -0.83 1.58
CA ARG A 97 9.54 -1.58 0.52
C ARG A 97 8.35 -0.80 -0.03
N PHE A 98 7.57 -0.19 0.84
CA PHE A 98 6.48 0.68 0.44
C PHE A 98 6.97 1.90 -0.34
N GLY A 99 8.08 2.51 0.09
CA GLY A 99 8.75 3.58 -0.65
C GLY A 99 9.18 3.13 -2.06
N THR A 100 9.73 1.93 -2.20
CA THR A 100 10.09 1.37 -3.51
C THR A 100 8.86 1.22 -4.40
N LEU A 101 7.77 0.64 -3.89
CA LEU A 101 6.52 0.47 -4.61
C LEU A 101 5.93 1.82 -5.05
N GLN A 102 5.95 2.82 -4.16
CA GLN A 102 5.50 4.17 -4.48
C GLN A 102 6.34 4.82 -5.58
N HIS A 103 7.68 4.77 -5.49
CA HIS A 103 8.56 5.44 -6.45
C HIS A 103 8.63 4.74 -7.80
N ALA A 104 8.60 3.41 -7.82
CA ALA A 104 8.74 2.64 -9.06
C ALA A 104 7.46 2.61 -9.90
N GLY A 105 6.30 2.50 -9.26
CA GLY A 105 5.03 2.25 -9.91
C GLY A 105 3.96 3.31 -9.63
N ILE A 106 3.53 3.40 -8.37
CA ILE A 106 2.35 4.20 -7.99
C ILE A 106 2.52 5.69 -8.35
N SER A 107 3.74 6.23 -8.24
CA SER A 107 4.01 7.64 -8.58
C SER A 107 3.80 7.97 -10.06
N LYS A 108 3.74 6.97 -10.92
CA LYS A 108 3.51 7.12 -12.37
C LYS A 108 2.04 7.00 -12.74
N MET A 109 1.20 6.54 -11.83
CA MET A 109 -0.24 6.40 -12.07
C MET A 109 -0.91 7.78 -12.10
N HIS A 110 -1.86 7.96 -13.01
CA HIS A 110 -2.71 9.14 -13.00
C HIS A 110 -3.47 9.19 -11.67
N GLY A 111 -3.58 10.39 -11.09
CA GLY A 111 -4.20 10.56 -9.78
C GLY A 111 -3.26 10.41 -8.58
N HIS A 112 -1.95 10.17 -8.80
CA HIS A 112 -0.97 10.22 -7.72
C HIS A 112 -0.81 11.65 -7.19
N ILE A 113 -0.98 11.84 -5.88
CA ILE A 113 -0.97 13.16 -5.23
C ILE A 113 0.32 13.47 -4.47
N GLY A 114 1.29 12.59 -4.55
CA GLY A 114 2.50 12.68 -3.72
C GLY A 114 2.30 12.11 -2.31
N ASN A 115 3.41 11.74 -1.70
CA ASN A 115 3.45 11.11 -0.38
C ASN A 115 3.72 12.09 0.77
N ASN A 116 4.03 13.34 0.46
CA ASN A 116 4.22 14.41 1.44
C ASN A 116 3.74 15.76 0.88
N LEU A 117 3.62 16.74 1.77
CA LEU A 117 3.10 18.07 1.43
C LEU A 117 3.93 18.74 0.31
N ALA A 118 5.25 18.70 0.39
CA ALA A 118 6.14 19.33 -0.60
C ALA A 118 5.98 18.71 -2.00
N LYS A 119 5.90 17.38 -2.10
CA LYS A 119 5.65 16.70 -3.39
C LYS A 119 4.26 17.02 -3.93
N ARG A 120 3.27 17.11 -3.05
CA ARG A 120 1.92 17.51 -3.42
C ARG A 120 1.91 18.93 -3.99
N GLU A 121 2.55 19.88 -3.33
CA GLU A 121 2.69 21.25 -3.81
C GLU A 121 3.41 21.32 -5.16
N MET A 122 4.47 20.53 -5.36
CA MET A 122 5.17 20.45 -6.65
C MET A 122 4.27 19.94 -7.78
N ILE A 123 3.40 18.95 -7.50
CA ILE A 123 2.42 18.44 -8.47
C ILE A 123 1.37 19.52 -8.77
N GLU A 124 0.87 20.18 -7.72
CA GLU A 124 -0.09 21.28 -7.85
C GLU A 124 0.50 22.49 -8.60
N GLN A 125 1.79 22.81 -8.41
CA GLN A 125 2.45 23.90 -9.11
C GLN A 125 2.54 23.68 -10.64
N LYS A 126 2.58 22.44 -11.09
CA LYS A 126 2.53 22.10 -12.52
C LYS A 126 1.14 22.30 -13.14
N THR A 127 0.12 22.47 -12.31
CA THR A 127 -1.24 22.78 -12.77
C THR A 127 -1.37 24.27 -13.09
N PRO A 128 -1.95 24.66 -14.23
CA PRO A 128 -2.15 26.06 -14.59
C PRO A 128 -2.88 26.85 -13.50
N LYS A 129 -2.45 28.09 -13.22
CA LYS A 129 -3.02 28.93 -12.13
C LYS A 129 -4.55 29.06 -12.17
N LYS A 130 -5.16 29.08 -13.35
CA LYS A 130 -6.61 29.11 -13.57
C LYS A 130 -7.32 27.86 -13.03
N ASP A 131 -6.63 26.72 -13.02
CA ASP A 131 -7.18 25.43 -12.63
C ASP A 131 -6.90 25.10 -11.15
N ARG A 132 -6.02 25.88 -10.49
CA ARG A 132 -5.70 25.72 -9.05
C ARG A 132 -6.78 26.28 -8.11
N ARG A 133 -7.67 27.15 -8.59
CA ARG A 133 -8.61 27.90 -7.76
C ARG A 133 -9.82 27.10 -7.28
N ALA A 134 -10.19 26.08 -7.98
CA ALA A 134 -11.30 25.21 -7.61
C ALA A 134 -10.74 23.87 -7.13
N LYS A 135 -10.56 23.72 -5.83
CA LYS A 135 -10.18 22.45 -5.21
C LYS A 135 -11.44 21.68 -4.85
N ASP A 136 -11.43 20.38 -5.11
CA ASP A 136 -12.42 19.45 -4.57
C ASP A 136 -12.14 19.19 -3.06
N GLU A 137 -12.99 18.41 -2.42
CA GLU A 137 -12.84 18.03 -1.01
C GLU A 137 -11.51 17.32 -0.70
N TYR A 138 -10.84 16.77 -1.70
CA TYR A 138 -9.53 16.11 -1.60
C TYR A 138 -8.36 17.04 -1.88
N GLY A 139 -8.62 18.32 -2.17
CA GLY A 139 -7.61 19.35 -2.43
C GLY A 139 -7.07 19.34 -3.86
N PHE A 140 -7.76 18.68 -4.81
CA PHE A 140 -7.43 18.70 -6.23
C PHE A 140 -8.10 19.87 -6.95
N ALA A 141 -7.46 20.34 -8.02
CA ALA A 141 -8.12 21.25 -8.95
C ALA A 141 -9.31 20.51 -9.59
N LYS A 142 -10.53 21.05 -9.45
CA LYS A 142 -11.78 20.48 -10.00
C LYS A 142 -11.74 20.16 -11.51
N LYS A 143 -10.78 20.72 -12.23
CA LYS A 143 -10.56 20.50 -13.65
C LYS A 143 -9.46 19.48 -13.96
N THR A 144 -8.85 18.84 -12.96
CA THR A 144 -8.03 17.66 -13.23
C THR A 144 -8.91 16.72 -14.02
N ASN A 145 -8.45 16.36 -15.21
CA ASN A 145 -9.27 15.62 -16.16
C ASN A 145 -9.65 14.26 -15.53
N GLN A 146 -10.75 14.24 -14.78
CA GLN A 146 -11.24 13.08 -14.04
C GLN A 146 -11.35 11.84 -14.94
N LYS A 147 -11.51 12.07 -16.27
CA LYS A 147 -11.49 11.00 -17.27
C LYS A 147 -10.17 10.26 -17.38
N LEU A 148 -9.07 10.87 -16.93
CA LEU A 148 -7.74 10.23 -16.91
C LEU A 148 -7.48 9.43 -15.62
N LEU A 149 -8.30 9.57 -14.59
CA LEU A 149 -8.18 8.78 -13.38
C LEU A 149 -8.56 7.33 -13.69
N HIS A 150 -7.75 6.41 -13.20
CA HIS A 150 -8.11 4.99 -13.23
C HIS A 150 -9.35 4.73 -12.39
N THR A 151 -10.15 3.76 -12.79
CA THR A 151 -11.19 3.20 -11.92
C THR A 151 -10.54 2.44 -10.76
N PHE A 152 -11.32 2.13 -9.74
CA PHE A 152 -10.80 1.38 -8.60
C PHE A 152 -10.30 0.00 -9.01
N SER A 153 -11.03 -0.70 -9.86
CA SER A 153 -10.63 -2.02 -10.39
C SER A 153 -9.35 -1.94 -11.22
N GLU A 154 -9.25 -0.97 -12.15
CA GLU A 154 -8.02 -0.75 -12.93
C GLU A 154 -6.82 -0.44 -12.02
N ALA A 155 -7.01 0.35 -10.97
CA ALA A 155 -5.97 0.67 -10.02
C ALA A 155 -5.54 -0.54 -9.18
N CYS A 156 -6.47 -1.46 -8.86
CA CYS A 156 -6.15 -2.74 -8.20
C CYS A 156 -5.25 -3.61 -9.09
N GLU A 157 -5.57 -3.75 -10.38
CA GLU A 157 -4.76 -4.51 -11.34
C GLU A 157 -3.36 -3.91 -11.52
N LEU A 158 -3.28 -2.59 -11.63
CA LEU A 158 -2.00 -1.90 -11.73
C LEU A 158 -1.15 -2.08 -10.46
N LEU A 159 -1.77 -1.99 -9.29
CA LEU A 159 -1.07 -2.26 -8.03
C LEU A 159 -0.54 -3.69 -7.97
N GLU A 160 -1.34 -4.66 -8.40
CA GLU A 160 -0.93 -6.06 -8.42
C GLU A 160 0.25 -6.31 -9.36
N ALA A 161 0.21 -5.73 -10.56
CA ALA A 161 1.32 -5.77 -11.50
C ALA A 161 2.61 -5.16 -10.91
N GLU A 162 2.52 -4.05 -10.19
CA GLU A 162 3.68 -3.43 -9.55
C GLU A 162 4.21 -4.25 -8.36
N VAL A 163 3.34 -4.96 -7.62
CA VAL A 163 3.75 -5.91 -6.57
C VAL A 163 4.49 -7.10 -7.17
N ILE A 164 4.04 -7.63 -8.30
CA ILE A 164 4.74 -8.70 -9.03
C ILE A 164 6.14 -8.23 -9.44
N LYS A 165 6.24 -7.07 -10.08
CA LYS A 165 7.53 -6.46 -10.46
C LYS A 165 8.45 -6.26 -9.26
N TRP A 166 7.90 -5.81 -8.13
CA TRP A 166 8.65 -5.66 -6.89
C TRP A 166 9.22 -7.00 -6.42
N ASN A 167 8.40 -8.07 -6.39
CA ASN A 167 8.84 -9.39 -5.96
C ASN A 167 9.92 -9.99 -6.87
N MET A 168 9.95 -9.57 -8.12
CA MET A 168 10.96 -9.98 -9.13
C MET A 168 12.14 -9.00 -9.23
N SER A 169 12.12 -7.87 -8.51
CA SER A 169 13.19 -6.87 -8.56
C SER A 169 14.42 -7.33 -7.77
N LYS A 170 15.60 -7.17 -8.37
CA LYS A 170 16.87 -7.50 -7.71
C LYS A 170 17.14 -6.56 -6.52
N VAL A 171 17.41 -7.15 -5.37
CA VAL A 171 17.74 -6.44 -4.14
C VAL A 171 19.16 -6.77 -3.74
N ARG A 172 20.01 -5.72 -3.56
CA ARG A 172 21.36 -5.89 -3.07
C ARG A 172 21.32 -6.27 -1.59
N ARG A 173 21.88 -7.41 -1.21
CA ARG A 173 22.04 -7.88 0.17
C ARG A 173 23.50 -8.18 0.48
N LYS A 174 23.84 -8.35 1.76
CA LYS A 174 25.21 -8.68 2.20
C LYS A 174 25.79 -9.93 1.52
N LYS A 175 24.98 -10.89 1.10
CA LYS A 175 25.36 -12.15 0.45
C LYS A 175 25.15 -12.16 -1.08
N GLY A 176 25.03 -11.01 -1.73
CA GLY A 176 24.86 -10.90 -3.18
C GLY A 176 23.54 -10.24 -3.61
N VAL A 177 23.25 -10.35 -4.90
CA VAL A 177 22.05 -9.75 -5.51
C VAL A 177 21.05 -10.86 -5.80
N LYS A 178 19.94 -10.89 -5.07
CA LYS A 178 18.84 -11.83 -5.27
C LYS A 178 17.52 -11.08 -5.32
N THR A 179 16.54 -11.65 -6.03
CA THR A 179 15.17 -11.15 -5.97
C THR A 179 14.48 -11.66 -4.70
N PRO A 180 13.43 -10.97 -4.21
CA PRO A 180 12.58 -11.50 -3.14
C PRO A 180 12.05 -12.90 -3.44
N LEU A 181 11.64 -13.15 -4.68
CA LEU A 181 11.13 -14.45 -5.12
C LEU A 181 12.20 -15.55 -5.07
N GLU A 182 13.44 -15.27 -5.50
CA GLU A 182 14.55 -16.23 -5.39
C GLU A 182 14.90 -16.55 -3.93
N LEU A 183 14.77 -15.58 -3.04
CA LEU A 183 15.00 -15.79 -1.61
C LEU A 183 13.86 -16.57 -0.95
N TRP A 184 12.64 -16.40 -1.43
CA TRP A 184 11.49 -17.15 -0.94
C TRP A 184 11.58 -18.64 -1.32
N ASN A 185 12.10 -18.94 -2.52
CA ASN A 185 12.24 -20.30 -3.04
C ASN A 185 13.56 -21.00 -2.61
N SER A 186 14.40 -20.34 -1.82
CA SER A 186 15.68 -20.91 -1.36
C SER A 186 15.59 -21.52 0.03
#